data_28d53a55f14ee0c7a830004f054e2ac5
#
_entry.id   28d53a55f14ee0c7a830004f054e2ac5
#
_cell.length_a   1.000
_cell.length_b   1.000
_cell.length_c   1.000
_cell.angle_alpha   90.00
_cell.angle_beta   90.00
_cell.angle_gamma   90.00
#
_symmetry.space_group_name_H-M   'P 1'
#
loop_
_entity.id
_entity.type
_entity.pdbx_description
1 polymer ?
#
loop_
_entity_poly.entity_id
_entity_poly.type
_entity_poly.pdbx_seq_one_letter_code
_entity_poly.pdbx_strand_id
1 'polypeptide(L)'
;MESEPGITRELGVGEVVSKTFELFRRNFVKYTVLFLVVEIIIGLVSIFAYNAFPLPTLPTGATSQQVLNWAPGFFTNLVYLVGVIGIVSLVFGTIAYGSTIKMASEEVEGKPVDLGAAVRFAASKMLWIWALGIIVSIIVGLGLIALIIPGIILAIMFCLSFQALLIENAGVVRSLGRSRELVGHRWLKTFATFLVVGIIVLIASVVVGAISAPFGYWSRLVSSILSSFYLPIVPVATTVFFYSNRARISPVQTGSGPGMAAPGPIAAPGMKFCSNCGAQLAATATFCSKCGAKQPT
;
A
#
# COMPACT_ATOMS: atom_id res chain seq x y z
N MET A 1 19.22 7.20 -21.87
CA MET A 1 18.54 6.22 -21.01
C MET A 1 17.09 6.17 -21.48
N GLU A 2 16.75 5.18 -22.31
CA GLU A 2 15.37 4.98 -22.74
C GLU A 2 14.49 4.74 -21.52
N SER A 3 13.44 5.53 -21.40
CA SER A 3 12.40 5.30 -20.39
C SER A 3 11.73 3.99 -20.75
N GLU A 4 12.01 2.90 -20.01
CA GLU A 4 11.23 1.69 -20.14
C GLU A 4 9.74 2.01 -19.98
N PRO A 5 8.89 1.48 -20.86
CA PRO A 5 7.46 1.72 -20.77
C PRO A 5 6.96 1.26 -19.40
N GLY A 6 6.16 2.10 -18.73
CA GLY A 6 5.52 1.77 -17.47
C GLY A 6 4.74 0.45 -17.58
N ILE A 7 4.24 -0.06 -16.47
CA ILE A 7 3.48 -1.32 -16.42
C ILE A 7 2.21 -1.16 -17.27
N THR A 8 2.24 -1.72 -18.49
CA THR A 8 1.19 -1.57 -19.52
C THR A 8 0.25 -2.76 -19.60
N ARG A 9 0.57 -3.88 -18.90
CA ARG A 9 -0.22 -5.10 -18.86
C ARG A 9 -0.33 -5.68 -17.46
N GLU A 10 -1.24 -6.60 -17.28
CA GLU A 10 -1.31 -7.38 -16.04
C GLU A 10 -0.08 -8.30 -15.91
N LEU A 11 0.63 -8.18 -14.78
CA LEU A 11 1.81 -8.98 -14.46
C LEU A 11 1.43 -10.26 -13.71
N GLY A 12 2.14 -11.37 -13.95
CA GLY A 12 2.07 -12.58 -13.14
C GLY A 12 2.66 -12.36 -11.73
N VAL A 13 2.38 -13.27 -10.77
CA VAL A 13 2.89 -13.15 -9.38
C VAL A 13 4.42 -13.04 -9.37
N GLY A 14 5.12 -13.91 -10.09
CA GLY A 14 6.60 -13.87 -10.19
C GLY A 14 7.11 -12.58 -10.85
N GLU A 15 6.40 -12.06 -11.85
CA GLU A 15 6.76 -10.81 -12.51
C GLU A 15 6.58 -9.59 -11.57
N VAL A 16 5.54 -9.58 -10.73
CA VAL A 16 5.35 -8.54 -9.70
C VAL A 16 6.52 -8.56 -8.74
N VAL A 17 6.93 -9.72 -8.25
CA VAL A 17 8.08 -9.87 -7.35
C VAL A 17 9.37 -9.41 -8.04
N SER A 18 9.65 -9.89 -9.25
CA SER A 18 10.84 -9.50 -10.01
C SER A 18 10.89 -7.99 -10.24
N LYS A 19 9.76 -7.38 -10.67
CA LYS A 19 9.69 -5.93 -10.90
C LYS A 19 9.82 -5.13 -9.60
N THR A 20 9.32 -5.66 -8.48
CA THR A 20 9.50 -5.06 -7.15
C THR A 20 10.99 -4.96 -6.79
N PHE A 21 11.74 -6.05 -6.94
CA PHE A 21 13.18 -6.04 -6.65
C PHE A 21 13.97 -5.19 -7.64
N GLU A 22 13.57 -5.13 -8.90
CA GLU A 22 14.18 -4.25 -9.90
C GLU A 22 14.04 -2.78 -9.49
N LEU A 23 12.80 -2.31 -9.21
CA LEU A 23 12.55 -0.93 -8.76
C LEU A 23 13.28 -0.65 -7.44
N PHE A 24 13.19 -1.56 -6.47
CA PHE A 24 13.88 -1.40 -5.19
C PHE A 24 15.39 -1.24 -5.36
N ARG A 25 16.04 -2.07 -6.20
CA ARG A 25 17.48 -1.99 -6.48
C ARG A 25 17.88 -0.70 -7.18
N ARG A 26 17.05 -0.18 -8.09
CA ARG A 26 17.30 1.02 -8.89
C ARG A 26 17.43 2.29 -8.03
N ASN A 27 16.60 2.41 -6.99
CA ASN A 27 16.61 3.50 -6.01
C ASN A 27 16.87 3.03 -4.57
N PHE A 28 17.66 1.95 -4.40
CA PHE A 28 17.94 1.29 -3.12
C PHE A 28 18.31 2.27 -2.01
N VAL A 29 19.26 3.18 -2.28
CA VAL A 29 19.72 4.14 -1.28
C VAL A 29 18.60 5.05 -0.78
N LYS A 30 17.73 5.55 -1.67
CA LYS A 30 16.63 6.44 -1.29
C LYS A 30 15.61 5.73 -0.40
N TYR A 31 15.22 4.51 -0.77
CA TYR A 31 14.29 3.69 0.03
C TYR A 31 14.89 3.31 1.37
N THR A 32 16.14 2.85 1.38
CA THR A 32 16.82 2.41 2.60
C THR A 32 17.09 3.57 3.56
N VAL A 33 17.59 4.72 3.08
CA VAL A 33 17.85 5.89 3.93
C VAL A 33 16.58 6.40 4.59
N LEU A 34 15.45 6.44 3.86
CA LEU A 34 14.16 6.83 4.42
C LEU A 34 13.77 5.95 5.61
N PHE A 35 13.79 4.62 5.41
CA PHE A 35 13.45 3.68 6.47
C PHE A 35 14.51 3.65 7.57
N LEU A 36 15.80 3.79 7.25
CA LEU A 36 16.87 3.80 8.23
C LEU A 36 16.68 4.92 9.26
N VAL A 37 16.37 6.14 8.80
CA VAL A 37 16.09 7.27 9.71
C VAL A 37 14.90 6.96 10.61
N VAL A 38 13.82 6.44 10.05
CA VAL A 38 12.59 6.11 10.80
C VAL A 38 12.86 4.96 11.79
N GLU A 39 13.53 3.92 11.36
CA GLU A 39 13.83 2.74 12.19
C GLU A 39 14.82 3.06 13.31
N ILE A 40 15.79 3.95 13.10
CA ILE A 40 16.67 4.42 14.20
C ILE A 40 15.83 5.14 15.27
N ILE A 41 14.91 6.01 14.87
CA ILE A 41 14.02 6.71 15.82
C ILE A 41 13.18 5.70 16.60
N ILE A 42 12.54 4.75 15.91
CA ILE A 42 11.72 3.70 16.54
C ILE A 42 12.57 2.82 17.45
N GLY A 43 13.78 2.45 17.05
CA GLY A 43 14.71 1.63 17.84
C GLY A 43 15.15 2.33 19.13
N LEU A 44 15.53 3.60 19.05
CA LEU A 44 15.90 4.39 20.22
C LEU A 44 14.71 4.59 21.17
N VAL A 45 13.53 4.93 20.65
CA VAL A 45 12.31 5.04 21.45
C VAL A 45 11.94 3.71 22.09
N SER A 46 12.12 2.60 21.38
CA SER A 46 11.88 1.26 21.93
C SER A 46 12.81 0.95 23.10
N ILE A 47 14.11 1.23 23.00
CA ILE A 47 15.05 1.06 24.10
C ILE A 47 14.62 1.89 25.30
N PHE A 48 14.31 3.18 25.09
CA PHE A 48 13.85 4.07 26.16
C PHE A 48 12.54 3.56 26.82
N ALA A 49 11.57 3.19 26.00
CA ALA A 49 10.26 2.73 26.48
C ALA A 49 10.38 1.43 27.31
N TYR A 50 11.17 0.45 26.86
CA TYR A 50 11.38 -0.79 27.61
C TYR A 50 12.15 -0.59 28.93
N ASN A 51 13.01 0.43 29.01
CA ASN A 51 13.67 0.79 30.27
C ASN A 51 12.70 1.51 31.22
N ALA A 52 11.83 2.37 30.69
CA ALA A 52 10.87 3.12 31.49
C ALA A 52 9.70 2.23 31.99
N PHE A 53 9.29 1.27 31.17
CA PHE A 53 8.14 0.38 31.41
C PHE A 53 8.54 -1.09 31.27
N PRO A 54 9.40 -1.63 32.16
CA PRO A 54 9.84 -3.02 32.08
C PRO A 54 8.67 -3.96 32.29
N LEU A 55 8.52 -4.96 31.41
CA LEU A 55 7.49 -5.99 31.58
C LEU A 55 7.89 -6.93 32.72
N PRO A 56 7.07 -7.04 33.79
CA PRO A 56 7.34 -7.97 34.87
C PRO A 56 7.28 -9.42 34.37
N THR A 57 8.23 -10.25 34.78
CA THR A 57 8.26 -11.68 34.47
C THR A 57 7.43 -12.47 35.48
N LEU A 58 6.63 -13.42 35.00
CA LEU A 58 5.91 -14.35 35.85
C LEU A 58 6.82 -15.53 36.20
N PRO A 59 7.01 -15.87 37.50
CA PRO A 59 7.78 -17.04 37.91
C PRO A 59 7.19 -18.34 37.37
N THR A 60 8.02 -19.32 37.02
CA THR A 60 7.55 -20.68 36.68
C THR A 60 6.90 -21.33 37.88
N GLY A 61 5.68 -21.87 37.72
CA GLY A 61 4.91 -22.44 38.80
C GLY A 61 4.20 -21.42 39.71
N ALA A 62 3.95 -20.21 39.20
CA ALA A 62 3.26 -19.17 39.96
C ALA A 62 1.86 -19.62 40.46
N THR A 63 1.55 -19.29 41.71
CA THR A 63 0.22 -19.51 42.29
C THR A 63 -0.81 -18.55 41.69
N SER A 64 -2.10 -18.87 41.80
CA SER A 64 -3.18 -18.00 41.33
C SER A 64 -3.09 -16.58 41.91
N GLN A 65 -2.70 -16.44 43.20
CA GLN A 65 -2.54 -15.16 43.85
C GLN A 65 -1.35 -14.35 43.23
N GLN A 66 -0.26 -15.04 42.91
CA GLN A 66 0.89 -14.39 42.25
C GLN A 66 0.52 -13.91 40.83
N VAL A 67 -0.26 -14.68 40.07
CA VAL A 67 -0.77 -14.27 38.76
C VAL A 67 -1.68 -13.03 38.88
N LEU A 68 -2.60 -13.01 39.86
CA LEU A 68 -3.49 -11.88 40.10
C LEU A 68 -2.71 -10.58 40.46
N ASN A 69 -1.64 -10.70 41.23
CA ASN A 69 -0.80 -9.56 41.62
C ASN A 69 0.11 -9.09 40.50
N TRP A 70 0.57 -10.00 39.61
CA TRP A 70 1.44 -9.71 38.48
C TRP A 70 0.67 -9.05 37.34
N ALA A 71 -0.55 -9.50 37.04
CA ALA A 71 -1.31 -9.12 35.85
C ALA A 71 -1.52 -7.60 35.71
N PRO A 72 -1.92 -6.84 36.74
CA PRO A 72 -2.10 -5.40 36.60
C PRO A 72 -0.84 -4.66 36.15
N GLY A 73 0.31 -4.99 36.78
CA GLY A 73 1.60 -4.38 36.43
C GLY A 73 2.02 -4.72 35.00
N PHE A 74 1.84 -5.96 34.59
CA PHE A 74 2.12 -6.40 33.23
C PHE A 74 1.26 -5.64 32.19
N PHE A 75 -0.05 -5.63 32.36
CA PHE A 75 -0.95 -4.96 31.42
C PHE A 75 -0.75 -3.45 31.38
N THR A 76 -0.51 -2.81 32.51
CA THR A 76 -0.25 -1.38 32.59
C THR A 76 1.02 -1.03 31.78
N ASN A 77 2.13 -1.72 32.04
CA ASN A 77 3.37 -1.47 31.31
C ASN A 77 3.25 -1.83 29.82
N LEU A 78 2.51 -2.90 29.48
CA LEU A 78 2.23 -3.26 28.10
C LEU A 78 1.46 -2.14 27.36
N VAL A 79 0.45 -1.55 27.99
CA VAL A 79 -0.32 -0.43 27.42
C VAL A 79 0.59 0.78 27.16
N TYR A 80 1.47 1.13 28.10
CA TYR A 80 2.42 2.23 27.91
C TYR A 80 3.42 1.94 26.79
N LEU A 81 3.99 0.72 26.75
CA LEU A 81 4.91 0.29 25.69
C LEU A 81 4.25 0.37 24.30
N VAL A 82 3.07 -0.24 24.17
CA VAL A 82 2.31 -0.23 22.91
C VAL A 82 1.90 1.19 22.54
N GLY A 83 1.50 2.01 23.51
CA GLY A 83 1.14 3.41 23.28
C GLY A 83 2.31 4.24 22.77
N VAL A 84 3.44 4.24 23.49
CA VAL A 84 4.61 5.06 23.13
C VAL A 84 5.20 4.62 21.80
N ILE A 85 5.53 3.33 21.65
CA ILE A 85 6.12 2.79 20.42
C ILE A 85 5.12 2.88 19.26
N GLY A 86 3.85 2.59 19.53
CA GLY A 86 2.78 2.62 18.53
C GLY A 86 2.53 4.01 17.97
N ILE A 87 2.48 5.07 18.79
CA ILE A 87 2.30 6.45 18.32
C ILE A 87 3.48 6.86 17.44
N VAL A 88 4.71 6.59 17.87
CA VAL A 88 5.91 6.94 17.09
C VAL A 88 5.92 6.18 15.77
N SER A 89 5.65 4.87 15.79
CA SER A 89 5.57 4.05 14.59
C SER A 89 4.42 4.48 13.67
N LEU A 90 3.28 4.90 14.21
CA LEU A 90 2.15 5.39 13.43
C LEU A 90 2.52 6.67 12.68
N VAL A 91 3.19 7.62 13.33
CA VAL A 91 3.58 8.89 12.70
C VAL A 91 4.67 8.66 11.65
N PHE A 92 5.82 8.16 12.08
CA PHE A 92 6.99 8.02 11.20
C PHE A 92 6.82 6.90 10.17
N GLY A 93 6.21 5.79 10.55
CA GLY A 93 5.90 4.68 9.65
C GLY A 93 4.93 5.09 8.55
N THR A 94 3.90 5.89 8.86
CA THR A 94 2.98 6.43 7.84
C THR A 94 3.71 7.30 6.82
N ILE A 95 4.63 8.15 7.27
CA ILE A 95 5.43 8.99 6.39
C ILE A 95 6.32 8.12 5.50
N ALA A 96 7.03 7.14 6.08
CA ALA A 96 7.89 6.23 5.33
C ALA A 96 7.11 5.43 4.28
N TYR A 97 5.99 4.84 4.68
CA TYR A 97 5.13 4.05 3.80
C TYR A 97 4.54 4.88 2.66
N GLY A 98 3.96 6.05 2.97
CA GLY A 98 3.37 6.95 1.99
C GLY A 98 4.40 7.53 1.02
N SER A 99 5.59 7.90 1.52
CA SER A 99 6.70 8.38 0.69
C SER A 99 7.18 7.30 -0.27
N THR A 100 7.26 6.05 0.20
CA THR A 100 7.68 4.93 -0.64
C THR A 100 6.68 4.64 -1.75
N ILE A 101 5.37 4.68 -1.47
CA ILE A 101 4.33 4.58 -2.51
C ILE A 101 4.50 5.68 -3.55
N LYS A 102 4.75 6.93 -3.12
CA LYS A 102 4.96 8.06 -4.02
C LYS A 102 6.19 7.87 -4.89
N MET A 103 7.35 7.54 -4.29
CA MET A 103 8.60 7.27 -5.01
C MET A 103 8.45 6.11 -5.99
N ALA A 104 7.85 5.00 -5.58
CA ALA A 104 7.63 3.84 -6.43
C ALA A 104 6.68 4.16 -7.59
N SER A 105 5.65 4.99 -7.36
CA SER A 105 4.75 5.42 -8.43
C SER A 105 5.45 6.32 -9.45
N GLU A 106 6.29 7.26 -9.00
CA GLU A 106 7.09 8.11 -9.88
C GLU A 106 8.06 7.28 -10.74
N GLU A 107 8.68 6.27 -10.14
CA GLU A 107 9.59 5.38 -10.84
C GLU A 107 8.87 4.52 -11.90
N VAL A 108 7.69 3.97 -11.58
CA VAL A 108 6.85 3.25 -12.56
C VAL A 108 6.39 4.16 -13.69
N GLU A 109 6.13 5.43 -13.39
CA GLU A 109 5.73 6.44 -14.40
C GLU A 109 6.91 7.04 -15.17
N GLY A 110 8.16 6.59 -14.91
CA GLY A 110 9.36 7.13 -15.56
C GLY A 110 9.72 8.55 -15.15
N LYS A 111 9.18 9.02 -14.02
CA LYS A 111 9.47 10.34 -13.47
C LYS A 111 10.71 10.32 -12.56
N PRO A 112 11.41 11.47 -12.42
CA PRO A 112 12.51 11.56 -11.47
C PRO A 112 11.99 11.38 -10.03
N VAL A 113 12.64 10.50 -9.26
CA VAL A 113 12.30 10.23 -7.87
C VAL A 113 12.97 11.25 -6.97
N ASP A 114 12.18 12.05 -6.25
CA ASP A 114 12.65 13.02 -5.24
C ASP A 114 12.17 12.60 -3.84
N LEU A 115 13.13 12.22 -2.99
CA LEU A 115 12.87 11.83 -1.61
C LEU A 115 12.23 12.95 -0.78
N GLY A 116 12.72 14.18 -0.92
CA GLY A 116 12.21 15.32 -0.15
C GLY A 116 10.77 15.68 -0.53
N ALA A 117 10.46 15.66 -1.83
CA ALA A 117 9.10 15.87 -2.33
C ALA A 117 8.16 14.75 -1.87
N ALA A 118 8.60 13.48 -1.91
CA ALA A 118 7.82 12.34 -1.47
C ALA A 118 7.49 12.40 0.03
N VAL A 119 8.46 12.79 0.88
CA VAL A 119 8.24 12.96 2.33
C VAL A 119 7.25 14.08 2.61
N ARG A 120 7.39 15.24 1.97
CA ARG A 120 6.42 16.34 2.11
C ARG A 120 5.02 15.95 1.65
N PHE A 121 4.92 15.21 0.55
CA PHE A 121 3.64 14.69 0.06
C PHE A 121 3.00 13.74 1.07
N ALA A 122 3.73 12.74 1.58
CA ALA A 122 3.21 11.78 2.56
C ALA A 122 2.77 12.49 3.86
N ALA A 123 3.57 13.43 4.36
CA ALA A 123 3.23 14.22 5.54
C ALA A 123 1.93 15.04 5.34
N SER A 124 1.73 15.65 4.16
CA SER A 124 0.50 16.39 3.84
C SER A 124 -0.73 15.50 3.73
N LYS A 125 -0.57 14.22 3.44
CA LYS A 125 -1.64 13.22 3.32
C LYS A 125 -1.84 12.37 4.57
N MET A 126 -1.05 12.58 5.62
CA MET A 126 -1.01 11.72 6.81
C MET A 126 -2.38 11.52 7.45
N LEU A 127 -3.17 12.58 7.64
CA LEU A 127 -4.52 12.48 8.21
C LEU A 127 -5.46 11.64 7.36
N TRP A 128 -5.35 11.73 6.03
CA TRP A 128 -6.16 10.93 5.10
C TRP A 128 -5.76 9.46 5.12
N ILE A 129 -4.45 9.17 5.25
CA ILE A 129 -3.93 7.81 5.41
C ILE A 129 -4.45 7.21 6.72
N TRP A 130 -4.43 7.98 7.82
CA TRP A 130 -4.96 7.51 9.11
C TRP A 130 -6.46 7.28 9.08
N ALA A 131 -7.23 8.22 8.51
CA ALA A 131 -8.68 8.04 8.35
C ALA A 131 -9.01 6.77 7.55
N LEU A 132 -8.31 6.54 6.44
CA LEU A 132 -8.45 5.32 5.65
C LEU A 132 -8.05 4.08 6.46
N GLY A 133 -6.91 4.12 7.17
CA GLY A 133 -6.42 3.04 8.00
C GLY A 133 -7.40 2.64 9.10
N ILE A 134 -7.98 3.61 9.79
CA ILE A 134 -9.01 3.36 10.83
C ILE A 134 -10.24 2.67 10.22
N ILE A 135 -10.74 3.17 9.10
CA ILE A 135 -11.92 2.57 8.44
C ILE A 135 -11.62 1.15 7.97
N VAL A 136 -10.48 0.92 7.31
CA VAL A 136 -10.08 -0.43 6.88
C VAL A 136 -9.91 -1.36 8.07
N SER A 137 -9.27 -0.89 9.16
CA SER A 137 -9.07 -1.69 10.37
C SER A 137 -10.38 -2.08 11.04
N ILE A 138 -11.37 -1.18 11.09
CA ILE A 138 -12.70 -1.47 11.63
C ILE A 138 -13.40 -2.50 10.75
N ILE A 139 -13.43 -2.33 9.44
CA ILE A 139 -14.10 -3.24 8.51
C ILE A 139 -13.48 -4.64 8.57
N VAL A 140 -12.15 -4.72 8.49
CA VAL A 140 -11.43 -6.00 8.53
C VAL A 140 -11.54 -6.64 9.92
N GLY A 141 -11.41 -5.85 10.99
CA GLY A 141 -11.54 -6.30 12.37
C GLY A 141 -12.91 -6.89 12.66
N LEU A 142 -14.00 -6.22 12.25
CA LEU A 142 -15.36 -6.76 12.38
C LEU A 142 -15.54 -8.05 11.56
N GLY A 143 -14.93 -8.10 10.35
CA GLY A 143 -14.92 -9.31 9.55
C GLY A 143 -14.23 -10.49 10.23
N LEU A 144 -13.07 -10.24 10.88
CA LEU A 144 -12.32 -11.27 11.63
C LEU A 144 -13.05 -11.73 12.89
N ILE A 145 -13.72 -10.81 13.60
CA ILE A 145 -14.54 -11.15 14.80
C ILE A 145 -15.75 -11.99 14.38
N ALA A 146 -16.40 -11.66 13.28
CA ALA A 146 -17.52 -12.42 12.78
C ALA A 146 -17.10 -13.84 12.34
N LEU A 147 -16.10 -13.94 11.50
CA LEU A 147 -15.47 -15.17 11.02
C LEU A 147 -14.10 -14.85 10.40
N ILE A 148 -13.11 -15.70 10.62
CA ILE A 148 -11.74 -15.50 10.11
C ILE A 148 -11.72 -15.36 8.57
N ILE A 149 -12.46 -16.20 7.86
CA ILE A 149 -12.47 -16.22 6.38
C ILE A 149 -12.99 -14.91 5.78
N PRO A 150 -14.18 -14.38 6.18
CA PRO A 150 -14.63 -13.06 5.72
C PRO A 150 -13.65 -11.94 6.03
N GLY A 151 -13.01 -11.95 7.21
CA GLY A 151 -11.99 -10.96 7.55
C GLY A 151 -10.79 -10.96 6.59
N ILE A 152 -10.29 -12.15 6.24
CA ILE A 152 -9.21 -12.30 5.25
C ILE A 152 -9.66 -11.79 3.86
N ILE A 153 -10.88 -12.11 3.43
CA ILE A 153 -11.43 -11.65 2.15
C ILE A 153 -11.51 -10.11 2.13
N LEU A 154 -11.98 -9.48 3.20
CA LEU A 154 -12.05 -8.03 3.32
C LEU A 154 -10.65 -7.40 3.31
N ALA A 155 -9.68 -7.98 4.03
CA ALA A 155 -8.30 -7.52 4.04
C ALA A 155 -7.70 -7.54 2.62
N ILE A 156 -7.90 -8.62 1.86
CA ILE A 156 -7.46 -8.74 0.46
C ILE A 156 -8.18 -7.70 -0.41
N MET A 157 -9.49 -7.52 -0.22
CA MET A 157 -10.30 -6.59 -1.02
C MET A 157 -9.85 -5.14 -0.86
N PHE A 158 -9.39 -4.75 0.33
CA PHE A 158 -8.97 -3.38 0.63
C PHE A 158 -7.46 -3.16 0.65
N CYS A 159 -6.66 -4.16 0.27
CA CYS A 159 -5.19 -4.10 0.34
C CYS A 159 -4.55 -3.01 -0.54
N LEU A 160 -5.22 -2.57 -1.62
CA LEU A 160 -4.76 -1.52 -2.53
C LEU A 160 -5.38 -0.15 -2.26
N SER A 161 -6.13 0.02 -1.17
CA SER A 161 -6.83 1.28 -0.85
C SER A 161 -5.86 2.44 -0.63
N PHE A 162 -4.70 2.19 0.00
CA PHE A 162 -3.68 3.22 0.23
C PHE A 162 -3.05 3.70 -1.07
N GLN A 163 -2.82 2.80 -2.03
CA GLN A 163 -2.34 3.14 -3.36
C GLN A 163 -3.37 3.99 -4.12
N ALA A 164 -4.64 3.60 -4.08
CA ALA A 164 -5.73 4.38 -4.68
C ALA A 164 -5.83 5.79 -4.07
N LEU A 165 -5.68 5.90 -2.74
CA LEU A 165 -5.68 7.18 -2.03
C LEU A 165 -4.54 8.09 -2.47
N LEU A 166 -3.32 7.55 -2.53
CA LEU A 166 -2.09 8.34 -2.73
C LEU A 166 -1.77 8.56 -4.21
N ILE A 167 -1.96 7.56 -5.06
CA ILE A 167 -1.60 7.60 -6.49
C ILE A 167 -2.71 8.26 -7.31
N GLU A 168 -3.97 7.86 -7.11
CA GLU A 168 -5.12 8.42 -7.83
C GLU A 168 -5.72 9.65 -7.13
N ASN A 169 -5.16 10.05 -5.97
CA ASN A 169 -5.70 11.13 -5.13
C ASN A 169 -7.20 10.98 -4.84
N ALA A 170 -7.66 9.74 -4.71
CA ALA A 170 -9.05 9.43 -4.43
C ALA A 170 -9.40 9.82 -2.98
N GLY A 171 -10.62 10.21 -2.72
CA GLY A 171 -11.10 10.39 -1.33
C GLY A 171 -11.16 9.05 -0.60
N VAL A 172 -11.20 9.06 0.74
CA VAL A 172 -11.15 7.85 1.59
C VAL A 172 -12.15 6.77 1.16
N VAL A 173 -13.42 7.12 1.03
CA VAL A 173 -14.48 6.17 0.63
C VAL A 173 -14.28 5.67 -0.81
N ARG A 174 -13.90 6.57 -1.71
CA ARG A 174 -13.64 6.22 -3.11
C ARG A 174 -12.45 5.28 -3.26
N SER A 175 -11.43 5.41 -2.39
CA SER A 175 -10.27 4.52 -2.37
C SER A 175 -10.64 3.08 -2.05
N LEU A 176 -11.59 2.86 -1.15
CA LEU A 176 -12.13 1.53 -0.83
C LEU A 176 -12.82 0.89 -2.05
N GLY A 177 -13.72 1.66 -2.70
CA GLY A 177 -14.37 1.21 -3.94
C GLY A 177 -13.37 0.88 -5.04
N ARG A 178 -12.35 1.73 -5.21
CA ARG A 178 -11.29 1.53 -6.20
C ARG A 178 -10.44 0.29 -5.93
N SER A 179 -10.07 0.05 -4.66
CA SER A 179 -9.36 -1.17 -4.28
C SER A 179 -10.18 -2.42 -4.60
N ARG A 180 -11.48 -2.42 -4.25
CA ARG A 180 -12.40 -3.51 -4.57
C ARG A 180 -12.49 -3.77 -6.08
N GLU A 181 -12.55 -2.72 -6.90
CA GLU A 181 -12.57 -2.84 -8.36
C GLU A 181 -11.27 -3.46 -8.89
N LEU A 182 -10.11 -2.99 -8.41
CA LEU A 182 -8.79 -3.47 -8.83
C LEU A 182 -8.56 -4.94 -8.45
N VAL A 183 -9.01 -5.36 -7.28
CA VAL A 183 -8.86 -6.74 -6.77
C VAL A 183 -9.96 -7.66 -7.29
N GLY A 184 -11.11 -7.10 -7.70
CA GLY A 184 -12.30 -7.85 -8.12
C GLY A 184 -11.99 -8.94 -9.16
N HIS A 185 -12.58 -10.14 -8.98
CA HIS A 185 -12.39 -11.36 -9.79
C HIS A 185 -10.97 -11.94 -9.79
N ARG A 186 -10.03 -11.38 -8.99
CA ARG A 186 -8.62 -11.80 -8.91
C ARG A 186 -8.12 -11.99 -7.47
N TRP A 187 -9.03 -12.23 -6.54
CA TRP A 187 -8.69 -12.33 -5.12
C TRP A 187 -7.63 -13.40 -4.81
N LEU A 188 -7.67 -14.56 -5.50
CA LEU A 188 -6.67 -15.62 -5.36
C LEU A 188 -5.27 -15.16 -5.82
N LYS A 189 -5.20 -14.46 -6.95
CA LYS A 189 -3.93 -13.89 -7.44
C LYS A 189 -3.40 -12.82 -6.48
N THR A 190 -4.30 -11.96 -5.99
CA THR A 190 -3.96 -10.97 -4.98
C THR A 190 -3.44 -11.65 -3.71
N PHE A 191 -4.17 -12.64 -3.19
CA PHE A 191 -3.74 -13.42 -2.04
C PHE A 191 -2.37 -14.08 -2.28
N ALA A 192 -2.17 -14.76 -3.42
CA ALA A 192 -0.90 -15.39 -3.76
C ALA A 192 0.26 -14.39 -3.82
N THR A 193 0.04 -13.20 -4.40
CA THR A 193 1.06 -12.14 -4.47
C THR A 193 1.46 -11.68 -3.07
N PHE A 194 0.47 -11.38 -2.21
CA PHE A 194 0.74 -10.95 -0.84
C PHE A 194 1.32 -12.05 0.03
N LEU A 195 0.92 -13.31 -0.21
CA LEU A 195 1.51 -14.47 0.47
C LEU A 195 3.00 -14.60 0.15
N VAL A 196 3.39 -14.52 -1.12
CA VAL A 196 4.80 -14.60 -1.53
C VAL A 196 5.60 -13.44 -0.95
N VAL A 197 5.11 -12.20 -1.06
CA VAL A 197 5.77 -11.02 -0.47
C VAL A 197 5.85 -11.16 1.06
N GLY A 198 4.78 -11.64 1.70
CA GLY A 198 4.74 -11.87 3.14
C GLY A 198 5.75 -12.93 3.60
N ILE A 199 5.91 -14.03 2.85
CA ILE A 199 6.93 -15.06 3.15
C ILE A 199 8.34 -14.47 3.03
N ILE A 200 8.62 -13.67 2.00
CA ILE A 200 9.92 -13.01 1.84
C ILE A 200 10.22 -12.12 3.04
N VAL A 201 9.26 -11.29 3.46
CA VAL A 201 9.39 -10.40 4.62
C VAL A 201 9.53 -11.19 5.92
N LEU A 202 8.78 -12.29 6.08
CA LEU A 202 8.87 -13.18 7.25
C LEU A 202 10.26 -13.79 7.36
N ILE A 203 10.79 -14.34 6.27
CA ILE A 203 12.15 -14.90 6.26
C ILE A 203 13.18 -13.82 6.62
N ALA A 204 13.07 -12.63 6.01
CA ALA A 204 13.94 -11.50 6.31
C ALA A 204 13.87 -11.10 7.80
N SER A 205 12.66 -11.03 8.37
CA SER A 205 12.47 -10.68 9.79
C SER A 205 13.05 -11.72 10.75
N VAL A 206 12.92 -13.02 10.44
CA VAL A 206 13.53 -14.11 11.23
C VAL A 206 15.06 -14.03 11.18
N VAL A 207 15.64 -13.80 10.00
CA VAL A 207 17.09 -13.63 9.84
C VAL A 207 17.59 -12.42 10.62
N VAL A 208 16.90 -11.27 10.49
CA VAL A 208 17.25 -10.06 11.25
C VAL A 208 17.13 -10.31 12.77
N GLY A 209 16.08 -11.00 13.22
CA GLY A 209 15.94 -11.39 14.63
C GLY A 209 17.09 -12.24 15.13
N ALA A 210 17.50 -13.25 14.36
CA ALA A 210 18.63 -14.12 14.70
C ALA A 210 19.96 -13.36 14.75
N ILE A 211 20.22 -12.45 13.79
CA ILE A 211 21.42 -11.61 13.76
C ILE A 211 21.45 -10.63 14.93
N SER A 212 20.30 -10.05 15.30
CA SER A 212 20.24 -9.04 16.36
C SER A 212 20.22 -9.63 17.77
N ALA A 213 19.83 -10.89 17.96
CA ALA A 213 19.73 -11.54 19.27
C ALA A 213 21.01 -11.49 20.12
N PRO A 214 22.24 -11.71 19.57
CA PRO A 214 23.49 -11.68 20.38
C PRO A 214 23.84 -10.30 20.95
N PHE A 215 23.23 -9.20 20.43
CA PHE A 215 23.54 -7.83 20.88
C PHE A 215 22.85 -7.43 22.20
N GLY A 216 22.13 -8.34 22.86
CA GLY A 216 21.54 -8.12 24.17
C GLY A 216 20.72 -6.82 24.26
N TYR A 217 21.16 -5.88 25.08
CA TYR A 217 20.51 -4.58 25.27
C TYR A 217 20.29 -3.81 23.96
N TRP A 218 21.25 -3.86 23.04
CA TRP A 218 21.21 -3.16 21.76
C TRP A 218 20.46 -3.93 20.66
N SER A 219 19.98 -5.13 20.93
CA SER A 219 19.32 -6.00 19.93
C SER A 219 18.16 -5.29 19.22
N ARG A 220 17.40 -4.47 19.93
CA ARG A 220 16.26 -3.71 19.36
C ARG A 220 16.73 -2.69 18.32
N LEU A 221 17.78 -1.92 18.66
CA LEU A 221 18.33 -0.93 17.73
C LEU A 221 18.97 -1.61 16.51
N VAL A 222 19.72 -2.68 16.72
CA VAL A 222 20.32 -3.47 15.64
C VAL A 222 19.22 -4.05 14.74
N SER A 223 18.18 -4.63 15.33
CA SER A 223 17.03 -5.15 14.58
C SER A 223 16.34 -4.06 13.77
N SER A 224 16.08 -2.89 14.35
CA SER A 224 15.46 -1.75 13.65
C SER A 224 16.34 -1.30 12.48
N ILE A 225 17.63 -1.12 12.66
CA ILE A 225 18.56 -0.75 11.59
C ILE A 225 18.53 -1.77 10.45
N LEU A 226 18.62 -3.07 10.77
CA LEU A 226 18.60 -4.13 9.78
C LEU A 226 17.24 -4.23 9.06
N SER A 227 16.14 -3.92 9.74
CA SER A 227 14.80 -3.93 9.16
C SER A 227 14.63 -2.89 8.05
N SER A 228 15.38 -1.78 8.09
CA SER A 228 15.34 -0.74 7.04
C SER A 228 15.71 -1.25 5.64
N PHE A 229 16.40 -2.37 5.54
CA PHE A 229 16.82 -2.97 4.26
C PHE A 229 15.70 -3.75 3.57
N TYR A 230 14.70 -4.26 4.28
CA TYR A 230 13.64 -5.07 3.67
C TYR A 230 12.23 -4.47 3.80
N LEU A 231 11.97 -3.61 4.80
CA LEU A 231 10.64 -3.02 5.00
C LEU A 231 10.11 -2.24 3.78
N PRO A 232 10.95 -1.52 3.00
CA PRO A 232 10.47 -0.84 1.79
C PRO A 232 9.90 -1.78 0.72
N ILE A 233 10.24 -3.08 0.75
CA ILE A 233 9.76 -4.06 -0.25
C ILE A 233 8.24 -4.12 -0.29
N VAL A 234 7.57 -4.03 0.86
CA VAL A 234 6.10 -4.13 0.93
C VAL A 234 5.40 -2.99 0.17
N PRO A 235 5.64 -1.70 0.48
CA PRO A 235 4.99 -0.62 -0.26
C PRO A 235 5.41 -0.54 -1.73
N VAL A 236 6.64 -0.95 -2.10
CA VAL A 236 7.04 -1.07 -3.52
C VAL A 236 6.24 -2.17 -4.21
N ALA A 237 6.16 -3.37 -3.62
CA ALA A 237 5.42 -4.50 -4.18
C ALA A 237 3.93 -4.20 -4.36
N THR A 238 3.29 -3.58 -3.36
CA THR A 238 1.89 -3.19 -3.45
C THR A 238 1.66 -2.12 -4.51
N THR A 239 2.62 -1.22 -4.73
CA THR A 239 2.56 -0.21 -5.80
C THR A 239 2.70 -0.85 -7.17
N VAL A 240 3.67 -1.76 -7.38
CA VAL A 240 3.80 -2.53 -8.64
C VAL A 240 2.52 -3.31 -8.93
N PHE A 241 1.97 -3.97 -7.92
CA PHE A 241 0.73 -4.74 -8.06
C PHE A 241 -0.48 -3.85 -8.37
N PHE A 242 -0.55 -2.65 -7.79
CA PHE A 242 -1.57 -1.66 -8.10
C PHE A 242 -1.54 -1.27 -9.58
N TYR A 243 -0.37 -0.92 -10.14
CA TYR A 243 -0.22 -0.57 -11.55
C TYR A 243 -0.51 -1.75 -12.46
N SER A 244 -0.12 -2.96 -12.09
CA SER A 244 -0.45 -4.20 -12.82
C SER A 244 -1.96 -4.40 -12.94
N ASN A 245 -2.71 -4.25 -11.84
CA ASN A 245 -4.16 -4.39 -11.86
C ASN A 245 -4.85 -3.22 -12.58
N ARG A 246 -4.32 -2.01 -12.45
CA ARG A 246 -4.79 -0.82 -13.18
C ARG A 246 -4.66 -0.99 -14.69
N ALA A 247 -3.53 -1.50 -15.18
CA ALA A 247 -3.29 -1.77 -16.59
C ALA A 247 -4.26 -2.81 -17.17
N ARG A 248 -4.74 -3.76 -16.35
CA ARG A 248 -5.77 -4.73 -16.76
C ARG A 248 -7.14 -4.09 -16.96
N ILE A 249 -7.54 -3.17 -16.07
CA ILE A 249 -8.87 -2.56 -16.12
C ILE A 249 -8.94 -1.46 -17.19
N SER A 250 -7.85 -0.73 -17.36
CA SER A 250 -7.71 0.31 -18.38
C SER A 250 -6.53 -0.07 -19.28
N PRO A 251 -6.71 -1.01 -20.22
CA PRO A 251 -5.65 -1.34 -21.15
C PRO A 251 -5.26 -0.04 -21.87
N VAL A 252 -3.99 0.37 -21.71
CA VAL A 252 -3.42 1.46 -22.49
C VAL A 252 -3.59 1.04 -23.94
N GLN A 253 -4.34 1.82 -24.71
CA GLN A 253 -4.35 1.68 -26.16
C GLN A 253 -2.94 1.98 -26.65
N THR A 254 -2.12 0.91 -26.74
CA THR A 254 -0.83 0.96 -27.41
C THR A 254 -1.11 1.08 -28.91
N GLY A 255 -1.19 2.31 -29.38
CA GLY A 255 -1.37 2.54 -30.81
C GLY A 255 -2.12 3.80 -31.14
N SER A 256 -1.58 4.95 -30.79
CA SER A 256 -1.70 6.11 -31.65
C SER A 256 -0.60 7.09 -31.27
N GLY A 257 0.47 7.10 -32.09
CA GLY A 257 1.35 8.26 -32.17
C GLY A 257 0.54 9.53 -32.44
N PRO A 258 1.07 10.72 -32.17
CA PRO A 258 0.37 11.97 -32.43
C PRO A 258 0.08 12.06 -33.93
N GLY A 259 -1.15 11.75 -34.35
CA GLY A 259 -1.54 11.90 -35.74
C GLY A 259 -2.48 10.89 -36.35
N MET A 260 -2.88 9.79 -35.65
CA MET A 260 -3.93 8.91 -36.17
C MET A 260 -5.00 8.70 -35.09
N ALA A 261 -6.04 9.53 -35.14
CA ALA A 261 -7.34 9.17 -34.59
C ALA A 261 -7.73 7.83 -35.26
N ALA A 262 -7.88 6.75 -34.46
CA ALA A 262 -8.49 5.54 -34.96
C ALA A 262 -9.80 5.95 -35.67
N PRO A 263 -10.12 5.45 -36.86
CA PRO A 263 -11.43 5.70 -37.45
C PRO A 263 -12.45 5.21 -36.42
N GLY A 264 -13.18 6.14 -35.81
CA GLY A 264 -14.34 5.80 -34.99
C GLY A 264 -15.24 4.89 -35.82
N PRO A 265 -16.08 4.05 -35.19
CA PRO A 265 -16.99 3.22 -35.95
C PRO A 265 -17.66 4.10 -37.00
N ILE A 266 -17.48 3.73 -38.27
CA ILE A 266 -17.99 4.49 -39.38
C ILE A 266 -19.51 4.55 -39.19
N ALA A 267 -20.03 5.73 -38.87
CA ALA A 267 -21.47 5.90 -38.81
C ALA A 267 -22.06 5.54 -40.16
N ALA A 268 -23.13 4.76 -40.17
CA ALA A 268 -23.83 4.47 -41.42
C ALA A 268 -24.19 5.78 -42.13
N PRO A 269 -24.23 5.86 -43.45
CA PRO A 269 -24.55 7.05 -44.17
C PRO A 269 -25.82 7.68 -43.59
N GLY A 270 -25.79 8.94 -43.15
CA GLY A 270 -26.90 9.66 -42.52
C GLY A 270 -26.99 9.53 -40.98
N MET A 271 -25.98 8.97 -40.31
CA MET A 271 -25.91 8.87 -38.83
C MET A 271 -24.69 9.58 -38.26
N LYS A 272 -24.78 10.05 -37.01
CA LYS A 272 -23.69 10.59 -36.21
C LYS A 272 -23.65 9.96 -34.83
N PHE A 273 -22.55 10.07 -34.12
CA PHE A 273 -22.44 9.60 -32.73
C PHE A 273 -22.62 10.74 -31.73
N CYS A 274 -23.33 10.46 -30.65
CA CYS A 274 -23.48 11.42 -29.54
C CYS A 274 -22.12 11.73 -28.92
N SER A 275 -21.76 13.01 -28.83
CA SER A 275 -20.51 13.49 -28.23
C SER A 275 -20.38 13.19 -26.73
N ASN A 276 -21.48 12.90 -26.03
CA ASN A 276 -21.48 12.65 -24.58
C ASN A 276 -21.55 11.16 -24.21
N CYS A 277 -22.31 10.33 -24.93
CA CYS A 277 -22.51 8.91 -24.55
C CYS A 277 -22.18 7.91 -25.67
N GLY A 278 -21.74 8.34 -26.86
CA GLY A 278 -21.36 7.49 -27.98
C GLY A 278 -22.52 6.77 -28.68
N ALA A 279 -23.79 7.04 -28.34
CA ALA A 279 -24.92 6.41 -28.99
C ALA A 279 -25.06 6.90 -30.44
N GLN A 280 -25.46 6.01 -31.37
CA GLN A 280 -25.75 6.36 -32.75
C GLN A 280 -27.04 7.21 -32.83
N LEU A 281 -26.98 8.28 -33.58
CA LEU A 281 -28.10 9.25 -33.78
C LEU A 281 -28.24 9.56 -35.26
N ALA A 282 -29.43 9.96 -35.69
CA ALA A 282 -29.60 10.53 -37.01
C ALA A 282 -28.73 11.79 -37.16
N ALA A 283 -28.14 12.01 -38.33
CA ALA A 283 -27.28 13.17 -38.59
C ALA A 283 -27.93 14.50 -38.24
N THR A 284 -29.26 14.59 -38.39
CA THR A 284 -30.12 15.77 -38.12
C THR A 284 -30.55 15.90 -36.65
N ALA A 285 -30.21 14.92 -35.77
CA ALA A 285 -30.68 14.95 -34.38
C ALA A 285 -30.01 16.07 -33.60
N THR A 286 -30.77 16.96 -33.01
CA THR A 286 -30.32 18.07 -32.16
C THR A 286 -30.13 17.65 -30.70
N PHE A 287 -30.76 16.56 -30.27
CA PHE A 287 -30.64 15.99 -28.92
C PHE A 287 -30.45 14.48 -28.98
N CYS A 288 -29.71 13.94 -28.02
CA CYS A 288 -29.51 12.50 -27.92
C CYS A 288 -30.72 11.83 -27.26
N SER A 289 -31.32 10.84 -27.93
CA SER A 289 -32.43 10.06 -27.40
C SER A 289 -32.07 9.20 -26.18
N LYS A 290 -30.79 8.90 -26.00
CA LYS A 290 -30.30 8.04 -24.90
C LYS A 290 -29.88 8.82 -23.65
N CYS A 291 -29.27 10.00 -23.78
CA CYS A 291 -28.73 10.76 -22.65
C CYS A 291 -29.22 12.21 -22.58
N GLY A 292 -30.06 12.66 -23.50
CA GLY A 292 -30.63 14.01 -23.52
C GLY A 292 -29.64 15.13 -23.91
N ALA A 293 -28.38 14.85 -24.16
CA ALA A 293 -27.37 15.86 -24.44
C ALA A 293 -27.61 16.52 -25.79
N LYS A 294 -27.54 17.88 -25.84
CA LYS A 294 -27.61 18.67 -27.07
C LYS A 294 -26.40 18.36 -27.94
N GLN A 295 -26.64 18.15 -29.23
CA GLN A 295 -25.60 17.83 -30.20
C GLN A 295 -25.25 19.06 -31.06
N PRO A 296 -23.99 19.22 -31.44
CA PRO A 296 -23.61 20.26 -32.40
C PRO A 296 -24.28 20.00 -33.73
N THR A 297 -24.80 21.05 -34.32
CA THR A 297 -25.40 21.09 -35.67
C THR A 297 -24.34 21.03 -36.73
#